data_ba181b1a6ebad0fdb95413aff561632c
#
_entry.id   ba181b1a6ebad0fdb95413aff561632c
#
_cell.length_a   1.000
_cell.length_b   1.000
_cell.length_c   1.000
_cell.angle_alpha   90.00
_cell.angle_beta   90.00
_cell.angle_gamma   90.00
#
_symmetry.space_group_name_H-M   'P 1'
#
loop_
_entity.id
_entity.type
_entity.pdbx_description
1 polymer ?
#
loop_
_entity_poly.entity_id
_entity_poly.type
_entity_poly.pdbx_seq_one_letter_code
_entity_poly.pdbx_strand_id
1 'polypeptide(L)'
;MLKAGLRMKCLGLMSCMATVLLSACAASTVANPSYTPPASAPTDNQVVTVQADTPAPAFKAGRFALQIDTQPPQSFISSFDLTGGWPDGTLNIYNPLGLQMARLEWTAQSAKLIQGSQVGYAANLESLVYKLTGTPLPTAALVDWLGGKPTPAEGWNVDVSEWHLRRLVLERVQPAPRTVLRIAFEP
;
A
#
# COMPACT_ATOMS: atom_id res chain seq x y z
N MET A 1 -26.50 41.81 -8.98
CA MET A 1 -26.41 41.82 -10.46
C MET A 1 -25.13 41.10 -10.80
N LEU A 2 -25.07 39.94 -11.36
CA LEU A 2 -25.56 39.35 -12.58
C LEU A 2 -25.63 37.83 -12.41
N LYS A 3 -26.74 37.22 -12.81
CA LYS A 3 -26.96 35.80 -13.01
C LYS A 3 -26.40 35.33 -14.32
N ALA A 4 -25.77 34.14 -14.35
CA ALA A 4 -25.75 33.24 -15.50
C ALA A 4 -25.42 31.83 -14.95
N GLY A 5 -26.18 30.79 -14.94
CA GLY A 5 -27.12 30.34 -15.97
C GLY A 5 -26.41 29.34 -16.91
N LEU A 6 -26.06 28.09 -16.43
CA LEU A 6 -25.55 27.06 -17.33
C LEU A 6 -26.58 25.95 -17.50
N ARG A 7 -27.08 25.90 -18.70
CA ARG A 7 -28.12 25.00 -19.19
C ARG A 7 -27.60 23.57 -19.36
N MET A 8 -28.33 22.68 -18.76
CA MET A 8 -28.37 21.26 -19.09
C MET A 8 -28.88 21.05 -20.52
N LYS A 9 -28.20 20.33 -21.35
CA LYS A 9 -28.71 19.75 -22.58
C LYS A 9 -28.64 18.22 -22.49
N CYS A 10 -29.77 17.62 -22.21
CA CYS A 10 -30.09 16.25 -22.59
C CYS A 10 -30.39 16.25 -24.08
N LEU A 11 -29.91 15.27 -24.84
CA LEU A 11 -30.69 14.48 -25.78
C LEU A 11 -29.75 13.63 -26.64
N GLY A 12 -30.01 12.36 -26.76
CA GLY A 12 -29.36 11.50 -27.72
C GLY A 12 -29.62 10.02 -27.48
N LEU A 13 -30.90 9.64 -27.59
CA LEU A 13 -31.40 8.27 -27.71
C LEU A 13 -30.96 7.74 -29.09
N MET A 14 -30.23 6.61 -29.18
CA MET A 14 -30.37 5.75 -30.35
C MET A 14 -30.00 4.30 -30.03
N SER A 15 -31.03 3.51 -30.05
CA SER A 15 -31.19 2.11 -30.22
C SER A 15 -30.44 1.59 -31.47
N CYS A 16 -29.71 0.46 -31.39
CA CYS A 16 -29.69 -0.53 -32.49
C CYS A 16 -29.10 -1.87 -32.03
N MET A 17 -29.95 -2.85 -32.02
CA MET A 17 -29.92 -4.16 -32.67
C MET A 17 -28.86 -5.20 -32.28
N ALA A 18 -29.46 -6.26 -31.80
CA ALA A 18 -28.95 -7.60 -31.60
C ALA A 18 -28.36 -8.25 -32.89
N THR A 19 -27.26 -8.94 -32.75
CA THR A 19 -26.89 -10.06 -33.61
C THR A 19 -26.28 -11.17 -32.77
N VAL A 20 -27.06 -12.23 -32.63
CA VAL A 20 -26.66 -13.54 -32.12
C VAL A 20 -25.86 -14.25 -33.21
N LEU A 21 -24.61 -14.61 -32.94
CA LEU A 21 -23.89 -15.60 -33.75
C LEU A 21 -23.47 -16.75 -32.84
N LEU A 22 -24.17 -17.85 -32.97
CA LEU A 22 -23.73 -19.17 -32.53
C LEU A 22 -22.52 -19.57 -33.37
N SER A 23 -21.40 -19.87 -32.75
CA SER A 23 -20.30 -20.57 -33.41
C SER A 23 -19.98 -21.84 -32.63
N ALA A 24 -20.03 -22.93 -33.35
CA ALA A 24 -19.91 -24.31 -32.92
C ALA A 24 -18.56 -24.66 -32.35
N CYS A 25 -18.52 -25.43 -31.25
CA CYS A 25 -17.36 -26.13 -30.74
C CYS A 25 -16.95 -27.25 -31.72
N ALA A 26 -15.76 -27.15 -32.27
CA ALA A 26 -15.03 -28.29 -32.84
C ALA A 26 -14.03 -28.81 -31.82
N ALA A 27 -14.31 -29.97 -31.24
CA ALA A 27 -13.40 -30.71 -30.40
C ALA A 27 -12.32 -31.37 -31.29
N SER A 28 -11.10 -30.87 -31.22
CA SER A 28 -9.93 -31.55 -31.83
C SER A 28 -9.30 -32.46 -30.79
N THR A 29 -9.57 -33.76 -30.93
CA THR A 29 -8.83 -34.82 -30.24
C THR A 29 -7.44 -34.94 -30.86
N VAL A 30 -6.42 -34.43 -30.14
CA VAL A 30 -5.02 -34.66 -30.48
C VAL A 30 -4.61 -35.99 -29.86
N ALA A 31 -4.26 -36.95 -30.75
CA ALA A 31 -3.72 -38.23 -30.37
C ALA A 31 -2.34 -38.05 -29.69
N ASN A 32 -2.23 -38.64 -28.51
CA ASN A 32 -1.01 -38.66 -27.71
C ASN A 32 -0.03 -39.69 -28.32
N PRO A 33 1.16 -39.29 -28.82
CA PRO A 33 2.17 -40.27 -29.20
C PRO A 33 2.78 -40.87 -27.94
N SER A 34 2.74 -42.21 -27.88
CA SER A 34 3.34 -43.04 -26.85
C SER A 34 4.84 -42.73 -26.72
N TYR A 35 5.21 -42.10 -25.60
CA TYR A 35 6.62 -41.90 -25.24
C TYR A 35 7.15 -43.16 -24.53
N THR A 36 8.08 -43.85 -25.19
CA THR A 36 8.82 -44.95 -24.57
C THR A 36 10.00 -44.35 -23.78
N PRO A 37 10.12 -44.56 -22.46
CA PRO A 37 11.25 -44.02 -21.71
C PRO A 37 12.51 -44.84 -21.99
N PRO A 38 13.68 -44.22 -22.26
CA PRO A 38 14.94 -44.92 -22.26
C PRO A 38 15.39 -45.25 -20.84
N ALA A 39 16.01 -46.41 -20.70
CA ALA A 39 16.47 -47.02 -19.46
C ALA A 39 17.51 -46.15 -18.72
N SER A 40 17.30 -46.04 -17.44
CA SER A 40 18.21 -45.88 -16.31
C SER A 40 19.68 -45.48 -16.58
N ALA A 41 19.99 -44.20 -16.29
CA ALA A 41 21.30 -43.78 -15.83
C ALA A 41 21.21 -43.40 -14.33
N PRO A 42 22.21 -43.67 -13.50
CA PRO A 42 22.18 -43.33 -12.08
C PRO A 42 22.29 -41.80 -11.93
N THR A 43 21.17 -41.15 -11.63
CA THR A 43 21.16 -39.76 -11.32
C THR A 43 21.49 -39.61 -9.85
N ASP A 44 22.68 -39.12 -9.61
CA ASP A 44 23.09 -38.53 -8.34
C ASP A 44 22.13 -37.36 -8.06
N ASN A 45 21.10 -37.63 -7.27
CA ASN A 45 20.07 -36.70 -6.90
C ASN A 45 20.59 -35.82 -5.77
N GLN A 46 21.56 -34.96 -6.07
CA GLN A 46 21.78 -33.78 -5.23
C GLN A 46 20.58 -32.85 -5.42
N VAL A 47 19.60 -33.07 -4.59
CA VAL A 47 18.60 -32.05 -4.29
C VAL A 47 19.35 -30.88 -3.66
N VAL A 48 19.82 -29.96 -4.48
CA VAL A 48 20.23 -28.64 -4.01
C VAL A 48 18.94 -27.96 -3.53
N THR A 49 18.64 -28.18 -2.25
CA THR A 49 17.70 -27.37 -1.53
C THR A 49 18.35 -25.99 -1.42
N VAL A 50 18.16 -25.14 -2.41
CA VAL A 50 18.39 -23.72 -2.26
C VAL A 50 17.27 -23.24 -1.34
N GLN A 51 17.47 -23.44 -0.04
CA GLN A 51 16.80 -22.65 0.97
C GLN A 51 17.39 -21.25 0.81
N ALA A 52 16.74 -20.46 -0.04
CA ALA A 52 16.87 -19.02 0.06
C ALA A 52 16.31 -18.67 1.43
N ASP A 53 17.20 -18.52 2.39
CA ASP A 53 16.93 -17.96 3.71
C ASP A 53 16.67 -16.46 3.53
N THR A 54 15.64 -16.14 2.74
CA THR A 54 15.10 -14.79 2.64
C THR A 54 14.21 -14.64 3.86
N PRO A 55 14.59 -13.81 4.84
CA PRO A 55 13.73 -13.58 6.00
C PRO A 55 12.35 -13.19 5.48
N ALA A 56 11.30 -13.83 6.00
CA ALA A 56 9.94 -13.46 5.66
C ALA A 56 9.77 -11.94 5.88
N PRO A 57 9.16 -11.22 4.94
CA PRO A 57 9.02 -9.77 5.07
C PRO A 57 8.30 -9.47 6.38
N ALA A 58 8.84 -8.52 7.17
CA ALA A 58 8.26 -8.14 8.43
C ALA A 58 6.82 -7.66 8.19
N PHE A 59 5.87 -8.21 8.93
CA PHE A 59 4.46 -7.83 8.88
C PHE A 59 4.06 -7.13 10.16
N LYS A 60 3.34 -6.03 10.05
CA LYS A 60 2.76 -5.29 11.16
C LYS A 60 1.38 -4.80 10.77
N ALA A 61 0.40 -5.04 11.63
CA ALA A 61 -0.94 -4.51 11.48
C ALA A 61 -1.30 -3.65 12.70
N GLY A 62 -2.27 -2.75 12.51
CA GLY A 62 -2.70 -1.89 13.60
C GLY A 62 -3.62 -0.76 13.17
N ARG A 63 -3.72 0.21 14.06
CA ARG A 63 -4.49 1.45 13.85
C ARG A 63 -3.61 2.65 14.07
N PHE A 64 -3.85 3.70 13.31
CA PHE A 64 -3.22 4.99 13.55
C PHE A 64 -4.24 6.12 13.61
N ALA A 65 -3.91 7.14 14.39
CA ALA A 65 -4.58 8.43 14.41
C ALA A 65 -3.54 9.52 14.12
N LEU A 66 -3.73 10.23 13.01
CA LEU A 66 -2.91 11.37 12.60
C LEU A 66 -3.71 12.65 12.84
N GLN A 67 -3.17 13.59 13.59
CA GLN A 67 -3.71 14.91 13.81
C GLN A 67 -2.73 15.96 13.30
N ILE A 68 -3.22 16.90 12.52
CA ILE A 68 -2.44 18.00 11.95
C ILE A 68 -3.14 19.32 12.33
N ASP A 69 -2.44 20.17 13.06
CA ASP A 69 -2.97 21.45 13.57
C ASP A 69 -2.95 22.52 12.46
N THR A 70 -3.65 22.24 11.36
CA THR A 70 -3.96 23.20 10.30
C THR A 70 -5.20 24.01 10.63
N GLN A 71 -5.56 24.99 9.79
CA GLN A 71 -6.85 25.71 9.88
C GLN A 71 -7.66 25.48 8.59
N PRO A 72 -8.75 24.67 8.66
CA PRO A 72 -9.24 23.91 9.81
C PRO A 72 -8.32 22.73 10.18
N PRO A 73 -8.36 22.23 11.44
CA PRO A 73 -7.60 21.07 11.85
C PRO A 73 -7.97 19.81 11.04
N GLN A 74 -6.98 18.99 10.74
CA GLN A 74 -7.19 17.73 10.04
C GLN A 74 -6.95 16.55 10.98
N SER A 75 -7.80 15.54 10.87
CA SER A 75 -7.69 14.30 11.64
C SER A 75 -8.00 13.11 10.76
N PHE A 76 -7.14 12.08 10.82
CA PHE A 76 -7.27 10.83 10.07
C PHE A 76 -7.16 9.67 11.05
N ILE A 77 -8.13 8.77 11.02
CA ILE A 77 -8.13 7.52 11.81
C ILE A 77 -8.35 6.38 10.83
N SER A 78 -7.44 5.39 10.84
CA SER A 78 -7.48 4.28 9.91
C SER A 78 -6.80 3.05 10.51
N SER A 79 -7.15 1.87 10.00
CA SER A 79 -6.37 0.65 10.22
C SER A 79 -5.34 0.51 9.09
N PHE A 80 -4.28 -0.24 9.36
CA PHE A 80 -3.22 -0.47 8.39
C PHE A 80 -2.63 -1.87 8.48
N ASP A 81 -2.11 -2.33 7.35
CA ASP A 81 -1.23 -3.48 7.23
C ASP A 81 0.06 -3.01 6.55
N LEU A 82 1.19 -3.25 7.19
CA LEU A 82 2.52 -2.97 6.68
C LEU A 82 3.25 -4.28 6.44
N THR A 83 3.73 -4.49 5.23
CA THR A 83 4.60 -5.62 4.86
C THR A 83 5.93 -5.09 4.33
N GLY A 84 7.02 -5.68 4.77
CA GLY A 84 8.37 -5.19 4.45
C GLY A 84 8.82 -4.09 5.42
N GLY A 85 9.55 -3.12 4.92
CA GLY A 85 10.11 -2.05 5.75
C GLY A 85 10.82 -1.01 4.90
N TRP A 86 12.10 -0.76 5.17
CA TRP A 86 12.97 0.09 4.38
C TRP A 86 14.11 -0.76 3.80
N PRO A 87 14.48 -0.64 2.51
CA PRO A 87 13.98 0.36 1.54
C PRO A 87 12.69 -0.01 0.79
N ASP A 88 12.19 -1.25 0.93
CA ASP A 88 11.08 -1.76 0.13
C ASP A 88 9.93 -2.21 1.02
N GLY A 89 8.70 -1.86 0.64
CA GLY A 89 7.54 -2.26 1.42
C GLY A 89 6.19 -1.92 0.77
N THR A 90 5.15 -2.38 1.43
CA THR A 90 3.75 -2.13 1.07
C THR A 90 2.97 -1.75 2.31
N LEU A 91 2.19 -0.68 2.23
CA LEU A 91 1.26 -0.24 3.27
C LEU A 91 -0.16 -0.20 2.70
N ASN A 92 -1.04 -0.99 3.27
CA ASN A 92 -2.47 -0.91 2.99
C ASN A 92 -3.15 -0.10 4.10
N ILE A 93 -4.07 0.78 3.72
CA ILE A 93 -4.84 1.64 4.63
C ILE A 93 -6.31 1.34 4.44
N TYR A 94 -7.01 1.13 5.56
CA TYR A 94 -8.41 0.75 5.57
C TYR A 94 -9.22 1.78 6.36
N ASN A 95 -10.45 2.03 5.94
CA ASN A 95 -11.39 2.80 6.73
C ASN A 95 -11.87 2.00 7.96
N PRO A 96 -12.60 2.63 8.90
CA PRO A 96 -13.12 1.92 10.07
C PRO A 96 -14.07 0.74 9.76
N LEU A 97 -14.59 0.65 8.53
CA LEU A 97 -15.44 -0.45 8.06
C LEU A 97 -14.64 -1.58 7.42
N GLY A 98 -13.31 -1.49 7.40
CA GLY A 98 -12.41 -2.49 6.81
C GLY A 98 -12.28 -2.42 5.28
N LEU A 99 -12.82 -1.38 4.62
CA LEU A 99 -12.64 -1.20 3.19
C LEU A 99 -11.29 -0.54 2.90
N GLN A 100 -10.54 -1.11 1.98
CA GLN A 100 -9.26 -0.56 1.56
C GLN A 100 -9.46 0.81 0.89
N MET A 101 -8.85 1.84 1.46
CA MET A 101 -8.90 3.21 0.97
C MET A 101 -7.69 3.55 0.10
N ALA A 102 -6.53 3.03 0.50
CA ALA A 102 -5.29 3.29 -0.20
C ALA A 102 -4.32 2.12 -0.05
N ARG A 103 -3.45 1.97 -1.03
CA ARG A 103 -2.28 1.10 -1.01
C ARG A 103 -1.07 1.88 -1.48
N LEU A 104 -0.03 1.90 -0.66
CA LEU A 104 1.26 2.47 -0.97
C LEU A 104 2.24 1.32 -1.19
N GLU A 105 2.99 1.40 -2.28
CA GLU A 105 4.08 0.48 -2.60
C GLU A 105 5.33 1.32 -2.82
N TRP A 106 6.46 0.93 -2.25
CA TRP A 106 7.69 1.68 -2.43
C TRP A 106 8.91 0.77 -2.55
N THR A 107 9.89 1.31 -3.22
CA THR A 107 11.26 0.82 -3.32
C THR A 107 12.22 1.96 -2.97
N ALA A 108 13.52 1.69 -2.97
CA ALA A 108 14.53 2.76 -2.78
C ALA A 108 14.42 3.90 -3.82
N GLN A 109 13.89 3.63 -5.02
CA GLN A 109 13.90 4.58 -6.15
C GLN A 109 12.52 5.05 -6.61
N SER A 110 11.45 4.53 -6.04
CA SER A 110 10.09 4.87 -6.49
C SER A 110 9.06 4.64 -5.40
N ALA A 111 7.96 5.35 -5.50
CA ALA A 111 6.78 5.09 -4.69
C ALA A 111 5.50 5.23 -5.54
N LYS A 112 4.52 4.39 -5.24
CA LYS A 112 3.24 4.30 -5.94
C LYS A 112 2.12 4.34 -4.92
N LEU A 113 1.08 5.09 -5.22
CA LEU A 113 -0.17 5.15 -4.48
C LEU A 113 -1.31 4.65 -5.36
N ILE A 114 -2.13 3.78 -4.81
CA ILE A 114 -3.36 3.30 -5.44
C ILE A 114 -4.52 3.68 -4.53
N GLN A 115 -5.49 4.44 -5.07
CA GLN A 115 -6.73 4.85 -4.39
C GLN A 115 -7.92 4.59 -5.32
N GLY A 116 -8.64 3.50 -5.09
CA GLY A 116 -9.68 3.04 -6.01
C GLY A 116 -9.10 2.80 -7.41
N SER A 117 -9.58 3.51 -8.42
CA SER A 117 -9.08 3.46 -9.80
C SER A 117 -7.93 4.44 -10.09
N GLN A 118 -7.57 5.29 -9.15
CA GLN A 118 -6.52 6.29 -9.33
C GLN A 118 -5.16 5.72 -8.92
N VAL A 119 -4.13 5.99 -9.74
CA VAL A 119 -2.75 5.59 -9.48
C VAL A 119 -1.86 6.82 -9.56
N GLY A 120 -1.14 7.09 -8.48
CA GLY A 120 -0.16 8.18 -8.39
C GLY A 120 1.26 7.62 -8.23
N TYR A 121 2.24 8.34 -8.75
CA TYR A 121 3.66 7.99 -8.61
C TYR A 121 4.43 9.15 -7.98
N ALA A 122 5.50 8.80 -7.29
CA ALA A 122 6.48 9.74 -6.74
C ALA A 122 7.89 9.14 -6.81
N ALA A 123 8.89 10.00 -6.69
CA ALA A 123 10.29 9.59 -6.72
C ALA A 123 10.70 8.75 -5.49
N ASN A 124 10.00 8.90 -4.38
CA ASN A 124 10.22 8.15 -3.14
C ASN A 124 8.97 8.21 -2.25
N LEU A 125 8.96 7.40 -1.19
CA LEU A 125 7.86 7.31 -0.23
C LEU A 125 7.58 8.65 0.48
N GLU A 126 8.62 9.39 0.86
CA GLU A 126 8.48 10.68 1.55
C GLU A 126 7.72 11.70 0.70
N SER A 127 8.11 11.84 -0.57
CA SER A 127 7.41 12.71 -1.54
C SER A 127 5.96 12.29 -1.76
N LEU A 128 5.68 10.98 -1.72
CA LEU A 128 4.33 10.47 -1.86
C LEU A 128 3.48 10.81 -0.64
N VAL A 129 4.00 10.59 0.56
CA VAL A 129 3.32 10.91 1.82
C VAL A 129 3.09 12.41 1.95
N TYR A 130 4.06 13.23 1.56
CA TYR A 130 3.90 14.68 1.54
C TYR A 130 2.75 15.13 0.62
N LYS A 131 2.64 14.54 -0.58
CA LYS A 131 1.50 14.82 -1.48
C LYS A 131 0.15 14.47 -0.88
N LEU A 132 0.08 13.43 -0.04
CA LEU A 132 -1.16 12.97 0.57
C LEU A 132 -1.57 13.78 1.80
N THR A 133 -0.62 14.15 2.63
CA THR A 133 -0.88 14.74 3.96
C THR A 133 -0.60 16.24 4.02
N GLY A 134 0.08 16.79 3.01
CA GLY A 134 0.64 18.14 3.03
C GLY A 134 1.74 18.34 4.09
N THR A 135 2.19 17.26 4.72
CA THR A 135 3.12 17.28 5.85
C THR A 135 4.27 16.31 5.59
N PRO A 136 5.53 16.74 5.72
CA PRO A 136 6.66 15.83 5.59
C PRO A 136 6.69 14.87 6.79
N LEU A 137 6.70 13.58 6.50
CA LEU A 137 6.93 12.51 7.47
C LEU A 137 8.27 11.85 7.16
N PRO A 138 9.16 11.67 8.14
CA PRO A 138 10.45 11.02 7.94
C PRO A 138 10.25 9.51 7.81
N THR A 139 9.94 9.04 6.61
CA THR A 139 9.47 7.68 6.35
C THR A 139 10.49 6.60 6.72
N ALA A 140 11.79 6.85 6.53
CA ALA A 140 12.84 5.92 6.97
C ALA A 140 12.89 5.80 8.50
N ALA A 141 12.86 6.93 9.22
CA ALA A 141 12.81 6.92 10.69
C ALA A 141 11.50 6.30 11.20
N LEU A 142 10.36 6.53 10.51
CA LEU A 142 9.08 5.92 10.87
C LEU A 142 9.16 4.38 10.89
N VAL A 143 9.83 3.77 9.92
CA VAL A 143 10.03 2.31 9.88
C VAL A 143 10.82 1.83 11.10
N ASP A 144 11.89 2.55 11.49
CA ASP A 144 12.66 2.26 12.70
C ASP A 144 11.79 2.39 13.96
N TRP A 145 11.00 3.46 14.06
CA TRP A 145 10.08 3.69 15.18
C TRP A 145 9.02 2.59 15.29
N LEU A 146 8.47 2.16 14.15
CA LEU A 146 7.58 1.00 14.08
C LEU A 146 8.27 -0.30 14.52
N GLY A 147 9.58 -0.35 14.51
CA GLY A 147 10.43 -1.41 15.07
C GLY A 147 10.81 -1.20 16.54
N GLY A 148 10.34 -0.13 17.18
CA GLY A 148 10.69 0.22 18.57
C GLY A 148 12.07 0.88 18.73
N LYS A 149 12.70 1.33 17.63
CA LYS A 149 13.99 2.03 17.66
C LYS A 149 13.75 3.55 17.65
N PRO A 150 14.22 4.30 18.64
CA PRO A 150 14.04 5.75 18.71
C PRO A 150 15.03 6.50 17.82
N THR A 151 15.03 6.23 16.52
CA THR A 151 15.90 6.91 15.55
C THR A 151 15.58 8.42 15.54
N PRO A 152 16.58 9.31 15.75
CA PRO A 152 16.36 10.74 15.71
C PRO A 152 15.88 11.20 14.32
N ALA A 153 14.89 12.10 14.31
CA ALA A 153 14.46 12.79 13.10
C ALA A 153 14.18 14.26 13.43
N GLU A 154 14.62 15.15 12.55
CA GLU A 154 14.55 16.58 12.78
C GLU A 154 13.10 17.04 13.01
N GLY A 155 12.91 17.77 14.11
CA GLY A 155 11.61 18.32 14.49
C GLY A 155 10.60 17.30 15.05
N TRP A 156 10.98 16.04 15.21
CA TRP A 156 10.15 14.98 15.77
C TRP A 156 10.59 14.54 17.16
N ASN A 157 9.64 14.44 18.07
CA ASN A 157 9.77 13.77 19.35
C ASN A 157 9.10 12.40 19.25
N VAL A 158 9.81 11.36 19.65
CA VAL A 158 9.35 9.98 19.54
C VAL A 158 9.30 9.37 20.93
N ASP A 159 8.13 8.94 21.34
CA ASP A 159 7.93 8.22 22.58
C ASP A 159 7.72 6.73 22.30
N VAL A 160 8.74 5.93 22.58
CA VAL A 160 8.74 4.47 22.48
C VAL A 160 8.56 3.79 23.86
N SER A 161 8.28 4.54 24.92
CA SER A 161 8.15 3.99 26.28
C SER A 161 7.05 2.95 26.40
N GLU A 162 5.96 3.13 25.63
CA GLU A 162 4.83 2.20 25.57
C GLU A 162 4.94 1.15 24.44
N TRP A 163 6.12 1.02 23.80
CA TRP A 163 6.35 0.02 22.77
C TRP A 163 6.01 -1.42 23.22
N HIS A 164 6.33 -1.76 24.47
CA HIS A 164 5.98 -3.05 25.07
C HIS A 164 4.46 -3.27 25.18
N LEU A 165 3.68 -2.19 25.21
CA LEU A 165 2.21 -2.20 25.13
C LEU A 165 1.69 -2.07 23.70
N ARG A 166 2.59 -2.15 22.71
CA ARG A 166 2.28 -2.01 21.28
C ARG A 166 1.72 -0.64 20.93
N ARG A 167 2.16 0.39 21.62
CA ARG A 167 1.78 1.78 21.39
C ARG A 167 2.98 2.64 21.08
N LEU A 168 2.78 3.61 20.20
CA LEU A 168 3.80 4.55 19.76
C LEU A 168 3.15 5.92 19.59
N VAL A 169 3.79 6.96 20.11
CA VAL A 169 3.36 8.33 19.92
C VAL A 169 4.52 9.14 19.32
N LEU A 170 4.22 9.80 18.21
CA LEU A 170 5.15 10.62 17.46
C LEU A 170 4.59 12.03 17.40
N GLU A 171 5.38 13.03 17.77
CA GLU A 171 4.97 14.41 17.75
C GLU A 171 5.99 15.25 17.01
N ARG A 172 5.54 16.04 16.05
CA ARG A 172 6.33 17.06 15.39
C ARG A 172 5.79 18.44 15.79
N VAL A 173 6.65 19.24 16.40
CA VAL A 173 6.32 20.60 16.81
C VAL A 173 6.80 21.62 15.77
N GLN A 174 7.93 21.34 15.14
CA GLN A 174 8.54 22.18 14.11
C GLN A 174 9.05 21.33 12.94
N PRO A 175 8.96 21.87 11.69
CA PRO A 175 8.23 23.09 11.31
C PRO A 175 6.72 22.94 11.49
N ALA A 176 6.02 24.07 11.64
CA ALA A 176 4.56 24.08 11.65
C ALA A 176 3.97 23.47 10.36
N PRO A 177 2.77 22.86 10.37
CA PRO A 177 1.87 22.71 11.53
C PRO A 177 2.33 21.59 12.47
N ARG A 178 1.98 21.73 13.78
CA ARG A 178 2.17 20.63 14.75
C ARG A 178 1.41 19.39 14.25
N THR A 179 2.08 18.24 14.34
CA THR A 179 1.53 16.97 13.87
C THR A 179 1.72 15.92 14.94
N VAL A 180 0.66 15.18 15.26
CA VAL A 180 0.71 14.07 16.22
C VAL A 180 0.23 12.80 15.53
N LEU A 181 1.07 11.78 15.53
CA LEU A 181 0.76 10.45 15.03
C LEU A 181 0.78 9.46 16.20
N ARG A 182 -0.36 8.83 16.46
CA ARG A 182 -0.51 7.76 17.45
C ARG A 182 -0.74 6.45 16.73
N ILE A 183 0.00 5.43 17.12
CA ILE A 183 -0.08 4.10 16.51
C ILE A 183 -0.33 3.07 17.61
N ALA A 184 -1.25 2.14 17.35
CA ALA A 184 -1.50 0.97 18.17
C ALA A 184 -1.45 -0.27 17.28
N PHE A 185 -0.54 -1.19 17.61
CA PHE A 185 -0.34 -2.44 16.84
C PHE A 185 -1.26 -3.54 17.32
N GLU A 186 -1.64 -4.39 16.40
CA GLU A 186 -2.31 -5.64 16.71
C GLU A 186 -1.33 -6.68 17.28
N PRO A 187 -1.86 -7.67 18.03
CA PRO A 187 -1.07 -8.77 18.61
C PRO A 187 -0.40 -9.63 17.55
#